data_eddcafcc40a2b7540c827349c7be3655
#
_entry.id   eddcafcc40a2b7540c827349c7be3655
#
_cell.length_a   1.000
_cell.length_b   1.000
_cell.length_c   1.000
_cell.angle_alpha   90.00
_cell.angle_beta   90.00
_cell.angle_gamma   90.00
#
_symmetry.space_group_name_H-M   'P 1'
#
loop_
_entity.id
_entity.type
_entity.pdbx_description
1 polymer ?
#
loop_
_entity_poly.entity_id
_entity_poly.type
_entity_poly.pdbx_seq_one_letter_code
_entity_poly.pdbx_strand_id
1 'polypeptide(L)'
;MNTLKNLSLCMMACICIASCTSKQQQETVVNNLPYTIIPFEKGVENEKQVKLSDITEKITFVPMETTDASLLNKVRANNIISVNGTIVIPCFNMGAFAFDESGKFIAPISRKGQGPGEFTRFTCVAGNSDLNLIYVKAYNKLMAFRPDGTLVDESKIPAALPYETSIVMQDSIMLSTVINYKGQRPYRLLLTNAQGDTLKAFPQYDRFDIPGGMNYIYINNKENYLYEYKDESVYHDYYCDTLYTVTRDSLLPRYLLDMGKYKLPKDLRLEAAFYTDDAEQAKKKALNYYRPIFLENDRYIVMPYTTWNLFERVLPAELMYSDRQTKECIKVKDGAFVNDMVGDLPFCPDARIAENVLAEWWEASELMELAEEGVQLPENLKNLREDDNGVLVMVHLKK
;
A
#
# COMPACT_ATOMS: atom_id res chain seq x y z
N MET A 1 38.59 -73.86 -13.92
CA MET A 1 40.03 -73.60 -13.78
C MET A 1 40.18 -72.21 -13.18
N ASN A 2 40.45 -72.29 -11.95
CA ASN A 2 41.37 -71.43 -11.17
C ASN A 2 41.13 -69.91 -11.21
N THR A 3 41.12 -69.20 -10.20
CA THR A 3 41.44 -69.27 -8.77
C THR A 3 41.37 -67.86 -8.25
N LEU A 4 40.82 -67.71 -7.16
CA LEU A 4 41.24 -67.29 -5.80
C LEU A 4 41.17 -65.79 -5.56
N LYS A 5 40.36 -65.41 -4.63
CA LYS A 5 40.64 -65.11 -3.18
C LYS A 5 41.57 -63.94 -2.95
N ASN A 6 41.07 -62.93 -2.26
CA ASN A 6 41.35 -62.62 -0.83
C ASN A 6 40.79 -61.19 -0.57
N LEU A 7 39.93 -60.98 0.39
CA LEU A 7 40.06 -60.90 1.85
C LEU A 7 41.03 -59.81 2.30
N SER A 8 40.48 -58.81 2.94
CA SER A 8 40.88 -58.23 4.24
C SER A 8 40.30 -56.86 4.40
N LEU A 9 39.45 -56.60 5.27
CA LEU A 9 39.49 -56.40 6.72
C LEU A 9 39.98 -55.03 7.16
N CYS A 10 39.12 -54.36 7.92
CA CYS A 10 39.37 -53.31 8.92
C CYS A 10 39.69 -51.88 8.45
N MET A 11 38.91 -50.91 8.77
CA MET A 11 39.00 -50.29 10.11
C MET A 11 37.86 -49.32 10.33
N MET A 12 37.16 -49.56 11.37
CA MET A 12 36.21 -48.65 12.04
C MET A 12 37.02 -47.51 12.64
N ALA A 13 36.83 -46.29 12.16
CA ALA A 13 37.29 -45.10 12.85
C ALA A 13 36.10 -44.18 13.06
N CYS A 14 35.55 -44.22 14.28
CA CYS A 14 34.72 -43.16 14.82
C CYS A 14 35.51 -41.88 14.82
N ILE A 15 35.02 -40.87 14.07
CA ILE A 15 35.40 -39.51 14.35
C ILE A 15 34.09 -38.74 14.63
N CYS A 16 33.84 -38.55 15.93
CA CYS A 16 33.02 -37.49 16.41
C CYS A 16 33.69 -36.16 16.02
N ILE A 17 33.15 -35.47 15.04
CA ILE A 17 33.52 -34.08 14.81
C ILE A 17 32.27 -33.24 15.06
N ALA A 18 32.41 -32.44 16.10
CA ALA A 18 31.58 -31.46 16.68
C ALA A 18 30.62 -30.73 15.74
N SER A 19 29.40 -30.71 16.13
CA SER A 19 28.39 -29.71 15.92
C SER A 19 28.94 -28.30 16.18
N CYS A 20 29.36 -27.60 15.13
CA CYS A 20 29.57 -26.14 15.16
C CYS A 20 29.69 -25.55 13.73
N THR A 21 28.74 -25.86 12.81
CA THR A 21 28.76 -25.24 11.47
C THR A 21 27.38 -24.95 10.89
N SER A 22 26.35 -24.80 11.73
CA SER A 22 24.99 -24.57 11.18
C SER A 22 24.55 -23.09 11.15
N LYS A 23 25.29 -22.16 11.75
CA LYS A 23 24.91 -20.72 11.72
C LYS A 23 25.54 -19.94 10.57
N GLN A 24 26.72 -20.31 10.10
CA GLN A 24 27.38 -19.59 9.00
C GLN A 24 26.88 -19.99 7.60
N GLN A 25 26.36 -21.20 7.42
CA GLN A 25 25.79 -21.62 6.14
C GLN A 25 24.38 -21.06 5.87
N GLN A 26 23.63 -20.70 6.90
CA GLN A 26 22.32 -20.03 6.71
C GLN A 26 22.47 -18.56 6.31
N GLU A 27 23.48 -17.84 6.79
CA GLU A 27 23.70 -16.44 6.41
C GLU A 27 24.23 -16.29 4.98
N THR A 28 25.01 -17.24 4.48
CA THR A 28 25.57 -17.20 3.11
C THR A 28 24.54 -17.55 2.03
N VAL A 29 23.52 -18.34 2.33
CA VAL A 29 22.45 -18.68 1.38
C VAL A 29 21.45 -17.53 1.23
N VAL A 30 21.22 -16.75 2.28
CA VAL A 30 20.30 -15.59 2.28
C VAL A 30 20.83 -14.45 1.39
N ASN A 31 22.14 -14.32 1.23
CA ASN A 31 22.74 -13.24 0.45
C ASN A 31 22.65 -13.39 -1.08
N ASN A 32 22.16 -14.53 -1.58
CA ASN A 32 22.02 -14.80 -3.03
C ASN A 32 20.56 -14.94 -3.50
N LEU A 33 19.58 -14.58 -2.67
CA LEU A 33 18.19 -14.60 -3.09
C LEU A 33 17.91 -13.44 -4.07
N PRO A 34 17.11 -13.68 -5.11
CA PRO A 34 16.76 -12.64 -6.07
C PRO A 34 15.79 -11.58 -5.51
N TYR A 35 15.53 -11.60 -4.20
CA TYR A 35 14.65 -10.68 -3.49
C TYR A 35 15.19 -10.36 -2.09
N THR A 36 14.69 -9.28 -1.50
CA THR A 36 15.05 -8.86 -0.14
C THR A 36 14.04 -9.39 0.87
N ILE A 37 14.51 -9.92 2.00
CA ILE A 37 13.65 -10.31 3.12
C ILE A 37 13.48 -9.11 4.06
N ILE A 38 12.23 -8.81 4.39
CA ILE A 38 11.87 -7.82 5.42
C ILE A 38 11.46 -8.60 6.68
N PRO A 39 12.26 -8.54 7.76
CA PRO A 39 12.03 -9.33 8.97
C PRO A 39 10.94 -8.67 9.85
N PHE A 40 9.67 -8.71 9.41
CA PHE A 40 8.56 -8.02 10.06
C PHE A 40 8.33 -8.51 11.50
N GLU A 41 8.31 -9.82 11.73
CA GLU A 41 8.14 -10.38 13.08
C GLU A 41 9.18 -9.85 14.06
N LYS A 42 10.44 -9.85 13.65
CA LYS A 42 11.54 -9.29 14.47
C LYS A 42 11.40 -7.78 14.66
N GLY A 43 10.91 -7.09 13.66
CA GLY A 43 10.63 -5.67 13.71
C GLY A 43 9.59 -5.31 14.77
N VAL A 44 8.52 -6.09 14.89
CA VAL A 44 7.49 -5.89 15.94
C VAL A 44 8.09 -6.00 17.36
N GLU A 45 9.10 -6.83 17.54
CA GLU A 45 9.79 -7.02 18.83
C GLU A 45 10.89 -5.95 19.08
N ASN A 46 11.25 -5.15 18.07
CA ASN A 46 12.27 -4.09 18.14
C ASN A 46 11.61 -2.71 18.13
N GLU A 47 10.93 -2.36 19.22
CA GLU A 47 10.25 -1.06 19.32
C GLU A 47 11.23 0.03 19.73
N LYS A 48 11.23 1.15 19.00
CA LYS A 48 12.03 2.34 19.28
C LYS A 48 11.26 3.62 19.00
N GLN A 49 11.56 4.66 19.76
CA GLN A 49 11.18 6.00 19.39
C GLN A 49 12.05 6.46 18.22
N VAL A 50 11.44 6.98 17.16
CA VAL A 50 12.12 7.47 15.97
C VAL A 50 11.71 8.92 15.73
N LYS A 51 12.71 9.78 15.57
CA LYS A 51 12.50 11.19 15.30
C LYS A 51 12.49 11.47 13.80
N LEU A 52 11.66 12.41 13.37
CA LEU A 52 11.65 12.84 11.97
C LEU A 52 13.00 13.39 11.54
N SER A 53 13.70 14.14 12.41
CA SER A 53 15.04 14.68 12.10
C SER A 53 16.08 13.60 11.75
N ASP A 54 15.89 12.35 12.19
CA ASP A 54 16.81 11.25 11.89
C ASP A 54 16.69 10.78 10.43
N ILE A 55 15.48 10.80 9.87
CA ILE A 55 15.16 10.21 8.57
C ILE A 55 14.76 11.23 7.50
N THR A 56 14.56 12.50 7.86
CA THR A 56 13.91 13.53 7.05
C THR A 56 14.82 14.71 6.81
N GLU A 57 14.78 15.24 5.59
CA GLU A 57 15.45 16.51 5.23
C GLU A 57 14.52 17.71 5.47
N LYS A 58 13.22 17.55 5.19
CA LYS A 58 12.25 18.64 5.22
C LYS A 58 10.85 18.11 5.55
N ILE A 59 10.11 18.87 6.34
CA ILE A 59 8.66 18.70 6.54
C ILE A 59 7.93 19.95 6.06
N THR A 60 6.78 19.76 5.43
CA THR A 60 5.96 20.85 4.89
C THR A 60 4.49 20.58 5.24
N PHE A 61 3.82 21.61 5.75
CA PHE A 61 2.39 21.59 6.04
C PHE A 61 1.67 22.42 4.98
N VAL A 62 0.78 21.81 4.23
CA VAL A 62 0.07 22.44 3.11
C VAL A 62 -1.41 22.43 3.38
N PRO A 63 -1.99 23.56 3.89
CA PRO A 63 -3.43 23.69 4.01
C PRO A 63 -4.05 23.79 2.60
N MET A 64 -5.08 22.99 2.35
CA MET A 64 -5.78 23.03 1.06
C MET A 64 -6.75 24.19 1.02
N GLU A 65 -6.76 24.96 -0.07
CA GLU A 65 -7.64 26.11 -0.26
C GLU A 65 -9.11 25.70 -0.15
N THR A 66 -9.86 26.41 0.70
CA THR A 66 -11.28 26.19 0.93
C THR A 66 -12.12 27.21 0.16
N THR A 67 -12.86 26.74 -0.82
CA THR A 67 -13.86 27.51 -1.57
C THR A 67 -15.05 26.62 -1.90
N ASP A 68 -16.16 27.21 -2.34
CA ASP A 68 -17.33 26.42 -2.78
C ASP A 68 -16.98 25.41 -3.90
N ALA A 69 -15.96 25.70 -4.72
CA ALA A 69 -15.53 24.86 -5.81
C ALA A 69 -14.51 23.78 -5.39
N SER A 70 -13.81 23.97 -4.27
CA SER A 70 -12.72 23.12 -3.78
C SER A 70 -13.04 22.38 -2.48
N LEU A 71 -14.26 22.49 -1.96
CA LEU A 71 -14.64 21.86 -0.68
C LEU A 71 -14.50 20.32 -0.78
N LEU A 72 -13.63 19.78 0.05
CA LEU A 72 -13.35 18.34 0.13
C LEU A 72 -14.25 17.66 1.15
N ASN A 73 -14.58 16.40 0.91
CA ASN A 73 -15.35 15.59 1.85
C ASN A 73 -14.95 14.11 1.71
N LYS A 74 -14.72 13.44 2.82
CA LYS A 74 -14.32 12.02 2.86
C LYS A 74 -13.11 11.75 1.97
N VAL A 75 -12.03 12.45 2.23
CA VAL A 75 -10.76 12.28 1.55
C VAL A 75 -10.27 10.83 1.67
N ARG A 76 -9.75 10.31 0.57
CA ARG A 76 -9.09 9.00 0.53
C ARG A 76 -7.58 9.22 0.65
N ALA A 77 -7.10 9.49 1.87
CA ALA A 77 -5.72 9.88 2.16
C ALA A 77 -4.68 8.95 1.50
N ASN A 78 -4.88 7.65 1.60
CA ASN A 78 -4.00 6.65 1.01
C ASN A 78 -4.04 6.53 -0.53
N ASN A 79 -4.84 7.35 -1.19
CA ASN A 79 -4.93 7.43 -2.64
C ASN A 79 -4.58 8.84 -3.17
N ILE A 80 -4.08 9.71 -2.31
CA ILE A 80 -3.51 11.01 -2.74
C ILE A 80 -2.28 10.72 -3.59
N ILE A 81 -2.18 11.39 -4.73
CA ILE A 81 -1.06 11.28 -5.65
C ILE A 81 -0.51 12.67 -6.00
N SER A 82 0.68 12.71 -6.55
CA SER A 82 1.24 13.92 -7.16
C SER A 82 1.65 13.63 -8.62
N VAL A 83 1.35 14.57 -9.51
CA VAL A 83 1.74 14.53 -10.92
C VAL A 83 2.42 15.87 -11.25
N ASN A 84 3.74 15.85 -11.40
CA ASN A 84 4.55 17.04 -11.73
C ASN A 84 4.23 18.25 -10.82
N GLY A 85 4.16 18.03 -9.50
CA GLY A 85 3.86 19.08 -8.52
C GLY A 85 2.37 19.37 -8.34
N THR A 86 1.47 18.78 -9.13
CA THR A 86 0.03 18.86 -8.90
C THR A 86 -0.37 17.78 -7.89
N ILE A 87 -0.90 18.19 -6.75
CA ILE A 87 -1.47 17.32 -5.72
C ILE A 87 -2.90 16.98 -6.14
N VAL A 88 -3.21 15.69 -6.21
CA VAL A 88 -4.55 15.20 -6.59
C VAL A 88 -5.17 14.48 -5.40
N ILE A 89 -6.26 15.02 -4.90
CA ILE A 89 -6.98 14.54 -3.72
C ILE A 89 -8.28 13.85 -4.14
N PRO A 90 -8.36 12.51 -4.06
CA PRO A 90 -9.58 11.79 -4.36
C PRO A 90 -10.54 11.79 -3.15
N CYS A 91 -11.80 12.12 -3.41
CA CYS A 91 -12.88 12.13 -2.43
C CYS A 91 -13.92 11.05 -2.74
N PHE A 92 -14.43 10.39 -1.70
CA PHE A 92 -15.40 9.31 -1.88
C PHE A 92 -16.70 9.84 -2.51
N ASN A 93 -17.11 9.27 -3.65
CA ASN A 93 -18.30 9.64 -4.41
C ASN A 93 -18.37 11.10 -4.92
N MET A 94 -17.31 11.88 -4.78
CA MET A 94 -17.24 13.26 -5.30
C MET A 94 -16.36 13.39 -6.53
N GLY A 95 -15.30 12.57 -6.63
CA GLY A 95 -14.30 12.61 -7.69
C GLY A 95 -12.92 12.91 -7.15
N ALA A 96 -12.14 13.65 -7.90
CA ALA A 96 -10.80 14.08 -7.51
C ALA A 96 -10.63 15.58 -7.78
N PHE A 97 -9.79 16.22 -6.98
CA PHE A 97 -9.52 17.64 -7.01
C PHE A 97 -8.02 17.89 -7.14
N ALA A 98 -7.63 18.81 -8.00
CA ALA A 98 -6.25 19.19 -8.21
C ALA A 98 -5.91 20.49 -7.48
N PHE A 99 -4.75 20.47 -6.81
CA PHE A 99 -4.18 21.61 -6.12
C PHE A 99 -2.71 21.75 -6.53
N ASP A 100 -2.16 22.95 -6.45
CA ASP A 100 -0.72 23.14 -6.60
C ASP A 100 0.05 22.76 -5.32
N GLU A 101 1.38 22.82 -5.37
CA GLU A 101 2.24 22.47 -4.22
C GLU A 101 2.04 23.39 -3.00
N SER A 102 1.43 24.56 -3.17
CA SER A 102 1.08 25.47 -2.08
C SER A 102 -0.29 25.20 -1.48
N GLY A 103 -1.06 24.25 -2.02
CA GLY A 103 -2.43 23.94 -1.61
C GLY A 103 -3.49 24.79 -2.27
N LYS A 104 -3.13 25.64 -3.27
CA LYS A 104 -4.08 26.44 -4.01
C LYS A 104 -4.85 25.58 -5.00
N PHE A 105 -6.17 25.73 -5.03
CA PHE A 105 -7.04 24.98 -5.92
C PHE A 105 -6.79 25.31 -7.38
N ILE A 106 -6.69 24.26 -8.21
CA ILE A 106 -6.52 24.37 -9.66
C ILE A 106 -7.84 24.06 -10.36
N ALA A 107 -8.35 22.82 -10.19
CA ALA A 107 -9.54 22.37 -10.90
C ALA A 107 -10.13 21.07 -10.28
N PRO A 108 -11.43 20.80 -10.49
CA PRO A 108 -11.94 19.44 -10.33
C PRO A 108 -11.45 18.56 -11.49
N ILE A 109 -10.93 17.38 -11.17
CA ILE A 109 -10.42 16.43 -12.20
C ILE A 109 -11.56 15.59 -12.76
N SER A 110 -12.56 15.26 -11.96
CA SER A 110 -13.76 14.57 -12.43
C SER A 110 -14.84 14.76 -11.39
N ARG A 111 -16.10 14.66 -11.80
CA ARG A 111 -17.25 14.80 -10.92
C ARG A 111 -18.34 13.79 -11.22
N LYS A 112 -19.26 13.64 -10.29
CA LYS A 112 -20.41 12.75 -10.47
C LYS A 112 -21.36 13.28 -11.53
N GLY A 113 -21.72 12.43 -12.51
CA GLY A 113 -22.60 12.75 -13.62
C GLY A 113 -22.58 11.65 -14.68
N GLN A 114 -23.13 11.97 -15.88
CA GLN A 114 -23.21 11.05 -17.01
C GLN A 114 -22.60 11.63 -18.31
N GLY A 115 -22.13 12.87 -18.27
CA GLY A 115 -21.49 13.54 -19.39
C GLY A 115 -20.04 13.09 -19.63
N PRO A 116 -19.40 13.67 -20.65
CA PRO A 116 -17.97 13.49 -20.87
C PRO A 116 -17.16 13.96 -19.64
N GLY A 117 -16.17 13.17 -19.25
CA GLY A 117 -15.36 13.46 -18.05
C GLY A 117 -16.07 13.24 -16.70
N GLU A 118 -17.32 12.78 -16.71
CA GLU A 118 -18.12 12.53 -15.52
C GLU A 118 -18.24 11.03 -15.25
N PHE A 119 -18.50 10.65 -13.98
CA PHE A 119 -18.64 9.26 -13.56
C PHE A 119 -19.97 9.01 -12.82
N THR A 120 -20.48 7.81 -12.93
CA THR A 120 -21.60 7.34 -12.10
C THR A 120 -21.11 6.68 -10.82
N ARG A 121 -19.97 5.98 -10.89
CA ARG A 121 -19.31 5.33 -9.74
C ARG A 121 -17.81 5.48 -9.87
N PHE A 122 -17.23 6.27 -8.98
CA PHE A 122 -15.80 6.49 -8.86
C PHE A 122 -15.10 5.28 -8.27
N THR A 123 -13.94 4.91 -8.81
CA THR A 123 -13.14 3.78 -8.31
C THR A 123 -11.81 4.25 -7.73
N CYS A 124 -10.91 4.77 -8.54
CA CYS A 124 -9.59 5.22 -8.13
C CYS A 124 -8.99 6.22 -9.11
N VAL A 125 -7.86 6.79 -8.72
CA VAL A 125 -7.02 7.65 -9.56
C VAL A 125 -5.64 7.03 -9.74
N ALA A 126 -4.96 7.38 -10.83
CA ALA A 126 -3.55 7.13 -11.04
C ALA A 126 -2.92 8.33 -11.74
N GLY A 127 -1.62 8.53 -11.55
CA GLY A 127 -0.85 9.57 -12.23
C GLY A 127 0.07 8.97 -13.29
N ASN A 128 0.44 9.76 -14.27
CA ASN A 128 1.56 9.52 -15.16
C ASN A 128 2.31 10.82 -15.35
N SER A 129 3.48 10.94 -14.72
CA SER A 129 4.27 12.18 -14.75
C SER A 129 4.91 12.44 -16.11
N ASP A 130 5.28 11.41 -16.85
CA ASP A 130 5.89 11.55 -18.18
C ASP A 130 4.92 12.16 -19.21
N LEU A 131 3.66 11.72 -19.15
CA LEU A 131 2.59 12.25 -20.00
C LEU A 131 1.91 13.49 -19.42
N ASN A 132 2.20 13.84 -18.16
CA ASN A 132 1.52 14.87 -17.38
C ASN A 132 -0.01 14.68 -17.37
N LEU A 133 -0.43 13.44 -17.08
CA LEU A 133 -1.83 13.04 -17.07
C LEU A 133 -2.26 12.46 -15.72
N ILE A 134 -3.51 12.76 -15.38
CA ILE A 134 -4.24 12.19 -14.24
C ILE A 134 -5.33 11.29 -14.80
N TYR A 135 -5.30 10.02 -14.45
CA TYR A 135 -6.28 9.05 -14.86
C TYR A 135 -7.32 8.85 -13.77
N VAL A 136 -8.59 8.89 -14.16
CA VAL A 136 -9.71 8.56 -13.28
C VAL A 136 -10.37 7.29 -13.81
N LYS A 137 -10.33 6.24 -13.01
CA LYS A 137 -11.08 5.02 -13.29
C LYS A 137 -12.45 5.08 -12.64
N ALA A 138 -13.47 4.92 -13.46
CA ALA A 138 -14.85 4.72 -13.06
C ALA A 138 -15.31 3.29 -13.36
N TYR A 139 -16.55 2.94 -13.03
CA TYR A 139 -17.07 1.57 -13.18
C TYR A 139 -16.85 0.98 -14.58
N ASN A 140 -17.08 1.76 -15.63
CA ASN A 140 -17.01 1.32 -17.04
C ASN A 140 -16.27 2.30 -17.94
N LYS A 141 -15.51 3.22 -17.35
CA LYS A 141 -14.76 4.24 -18.05
C LYS A 141 -13.34 4.38 -17.46
N LEU A 142 -12.40 4.66 -18.32
CA LEU A 142 -11.11 5.26 -18.00
C LEU A 142 -11.06 6.64 -18.64
N MET A 143 -10.77 7.65 -17.85
CA MET A 143 -10.72 9.04 -18.29
C MET A 143 -9.33 9.60 -18.00
N ALA A 144 -8.75 10.33 -18.94
CA ALA A 144 -7.47 11.01 -18.78
C ALA A 144 -7.68 12.53 -18.79
N PHE A 145 -7.10 13.18 -17.78
CA PHE A 145 -7.19 14.63 -17.60
C PHE A 145 -5.80 15.25 -17.54
N ARG A 146 -5.70 16.48 -17.94
CA ARG A 146 -4.57 17.34 -17.58
C ARG A 146 -4.75 17.85 -16.14
N PRO A 147 -3.66 18.32 -15.50
CA PRO A 147 -3.74 18.91 -14.15
C PRO A 147 -4.72 20.08 -14.02
N ASP A 148 -4.98 20.81 -15.10
CA ASP A 148 -5.94 21.91 -15.15
C ASP A 148 -7.42 21.46 -15.28
N GLY A 149 -7.69 20.15 -15.18
CA GLY A 149 -9.02 19.58 -15.30
C GLY A 149 -9.52 19.37 -16.74
N THR A 150 -8.70 19.69 -17.75
CA THR A 150 -9.06 19.46 -19.16
C THR A 150 -9.11 17.96 -19.46
N LEU A 151 -10.28 17.45 -19.88
CA LEU A 151 -10.43 16.08 -20.37
C LEU A 151 -9.64 15.89 -21.68
N VAL A 152 -8.72 14.92 -21.68
CA VAL A 152 -7.90 14.58 -22.84
C VAL A 152 -8.46 13.38 -23.59
N ASP A 153 -8.89 12.36 -22.85
CA ASP A 153 -9.42 11.13 -23.42
C ASP A 153 -10.45 10.48 -22.49
N GLU A 154 -11.39 9.77 -23.07
CA GLU A 154 -12.37 8.95 -22.37
C GLU A 154 -12.62 7.66 -23.15
N SER A 155 -12.21 6.53 -22.56
CA SER A 155 -12.38 5.21 -23.13
C SER A 155 -13.37 4.38 -22.30
N LYS A 156 -14.23 3.62 -22.99
CA LYS A 156 -15.05 2.60 -22.33
C LYS A 156 -14.19 1.40 -22.02
N ILE A 157 -14.21 0.97 -20.78
CA ILE A 157 -13.57 -0.27 -20.34
C ILE A 157 -14.64 -1.32 -20.01
N PRO A 158 -14.35 -2.62 -20.21
CA PRO A 158 -15.31 -3.67 -19.92
C PRO A 158 -15.82 -3.60 -18.48
N ALA A 159 -17.13 -3.53 -18.28
CA ALA A 159 -17.75 -3.59 -16.95
C ALA A 159 -17.54 -4.96 -16.24
N ALA A 160 -16.89 -5.90 -16.90
CA ALA A 160 -16.50 -7.20 -16.34
C ALA A 160 -15.45 -7.13 -15.23
N LEU A 161 -14.83 -5.95 -15.00
CA LEU A 161 -13.81 -5.70 -13.98
C LEU A 161 -14.32 -4.73 -12.89
N PRO A 162 -15.51 -4.96 -12.29
CA PRO A 162 -16.11 -3.98 -11.37
C PRO A 162 -15.41 -3.86 -10.03
N TYR A 163 -14.41 -4.68 -9.75
CA TYR A 163 -13.79 -4.84 -8.44
C TYR A 163 -12.30 -4.49 -8.45
N GLU A 164 -11.86 -3.75 -9.44
CA GLU A 164 -10.51 -3.20 -9.46
C GLU A 164 -10.41 -2.06 -8.45
N THR A 165 -9.49 -2.20 -7.52
CA THR A 165 -9.31 -1.23 -6.41
C THR A 165 -8.09 -0.36 -6.58
N SER A 166 -7.18 -0.74 -7.47
CA SER A 166 -5.92 -0.04 -7.71
C SER A 166 -5.52 -0.18 -9.17
N ILE A 167 -5.07 0.91 -9.75
CA ILE A 167 -4.50 0.95 -11.10
C ILE A 167 -3.16 1.67 -11.09
N VAL A 168 -2.32 1.30 -12.07
CA VAL A 168 -1.11 2.01 -12.45
C VAL A 168 -1.14 2.17 -13.96
N MET A 169 -0.72 3.33 -14.46
CA MET A 169 -0.65 3.64 -15.87
C MET A 169 0.81 3.74 -16.30
N GLN A 170 1.25 2.78 -17.12
CA GLN A 170 2.55 2.82 -17.79
C GLN A 170 2.34 3.08 -19.28
N ASP A 171 2.73 4.25 -19.78
CA ASP A 171 2.39 4.73 -21.12
C ASP A 171 0.86 4.63 -21.37
N SER A 172 0.48 3.81 -22.33
CA SER A 172 -0.92 3.51 -22.67
C SER A 172 -1.43 2.20 -22.11
N ILE A 173 -0.67 1.54 -21.20
CA ILE A 173 -1.02 0.27 -20.59
C ILE A 173 -1.52 0.51 -19.18
N MET A 174 -2.71 0.01 -18.88
CA MET A 174 -3.27 0.01 -17.53
C MET A 174 -3.01 -1.35 -16.85
N LEU A 175 -2.33 -1.31 -15.72
CA LEU A 175 -2.32 -2.42 -14.77
C LEU A 175 -3.49 -2.25 -13.80
N SER A 176 -4.23 -3.32 -13.55
CA SER A 176 -5.32 -3.29 -12.58
C SER A 176 -5.40 -4.55 -11.75
N THR A 177 -5.69 -4.40 -10.46
CA THR A 177 -5.87 -5.51 -9.54
C THR A 177 -7.27 -6.11 -9.65
N VAL A 178 -7.40 -7.40 -9.41
CA VAL A 178 -8.68 -8.12 -9.41
C VAL A 178 -8.92 -8.76 -8.06
N ILE A 179 -9.99 -8.36 -7.37
CA ILE A 179 -10.36 -8.93 -6.07
C ILE A 179 -10.99 -10.31 -6.25
N ASN A 180 -10.56 -11.27 -5.43
CA ASN A 180 -11.03 -12.66 -5.48
C ASN A 180 -12.18 -12.96 -4.50
N TYR A 181 -13.20 -12.09 -4.43
CA TYR A 181 -14.28 -12.16 -3.44
C TYR A 181 -15.15 -13.43 -3.51
N LYS A 182 -15.08 -14.19 -4.62
CA LYS A 182 -15.80 -15.47 -4.79
C LYS A 182 -14.88 -16.70 -4.73
N GLY A 183 -13.60 -16.53 -4.49
CA GLY A 183 -12.63 -17.63 -4.50
C GLY A 183 -12.36 -18.26 -5.86
N GLN A 184 -13.06 -17.80 -6.91
CA GLN A 184 -13.07 -18.44 -8.24
C GLN A 184 -12.58 -17.51 -9.36
N ARG A 185 -12.02 -16.34 -9.02
CA ARG A 185 -11.49 -15.44 -10.04
C ARG A 185 -10.27 -16.07 -10.71
N PRO A 186 -10.23 -16.11 -12.06
CA PRO A 186 -9.11 -16.75 -12.76
C PRO A 186 -7.83 -15.94 -12.70
N TYR A 187 -7.93 -14.64 -12.48
CA TYR A 187 -6.79 -13.70 -12.52
C TYR A 187 -6.73 -12.84 -11.26
N ARG A 188 -5.53 -12.42 -10.86
CA ARG A 188 -5.27 -11.48 -9.77
C ARG A 188 -4.87 -10.09 -10.25
N LEU A 189 -4.32 -10.01 -11.46
CA LEU A 189 -3.82 -8.79 -12.07
C LEU A 189 -4.02 -8.86 -13.58
N LEU A 190 -4.39 -7.73 -14.19
CA LEU A 190 -4.59 -7.60 -15.63
C LEU A 190 -3.76 -6.43 -16.17
N LEU A 191 -3.20 -6.63 -17.36
CA LEU A 191 -2.68 -5.57 -18.21
C LEU A 191 -3.66 -5.38 -19.36
N THR A 192 -4.12 -4.16 -19.57
CA THR A 192 -5.03 -3.80 -20.65
C THR A 192 -4.48 -2.59 -21.43
N ASN A 193 -4.82 -2.52 -22.70
CA ASN A 193 -4.55 -1.31 -23.50
C ASN A 193 -5.62 -0.23 -23.24
N ALA A 194 -5.47 0.93 -23.87
CA ALA A 194 -6.41 2.04 -23.76
C ALA A 194 -7.82 1.70 -24.29
N GLN A 195 -7.97 0.71 -25.15
CA GLN A 195 -9.24 0.21 -25.68
C GLN A 195 -9.92 -0.78 -24.74
N GLY A 196 -9.23 -1.20 -23.65
CA GLY A 196 -9.72 -2.18 -22.68
C GLY A 196 -9.47 -3.64 -23.09
N ASP A 197 -8.70 -3.89 -24.15
CA ASP A 197 -8.29 -5.25 -24.52
C ASP A 197 -7.25 -5.78 -23.52
N THR A 198 -7.43 -7.02 -23.09
CA THR A 198 -6.50 -7.69 -22.20
C THR A 198 -5.23 -8.10 -22.93
N LEU A 199 -4.11 -7.49 -22.60
CA LEU A 199 -2.78 -7.83 -23.13
C LEU A 199 -2.16 -9.00 -22.37
N LYS A 200 -2.35 -9.02 -21.04
CA LYS A 200 -1.86 -10.06 -20.14
C LYS A 200 -2.77 -10.22 -18.95
N ALA A 201 -2.95 -11.48 -18.54
CA ALA A 201 -3.67 -11.83 -17.33
C ALA A 201 -2.78 -12.72 -16.46
N PHE A 202 -2.53 -12.31 -15.22
CA PHE A 202 -1.75 -13.09 -14.26
C PHE A 202 -2.68 -13.98 -13.45
N PRO A 203 -2.43 -15.30 -13.40
CA PRO A 203 -3.34 -16.25 -12.81
C PRO A 203 -3.48 -16.05 -11.29
N GLN A 204 -4.70 -16.27 -10.78
CA GLN A 204 -5.00 -16.37 -9.36
C GLN A 204 -4.87 -17.82 -8.91
N TYR A 205 -3.98 -18.06 -7.95
CA TYR A 205 -3.74 -19.39 -7.37
C TYR A 205 -4.46 -19.59 -6.04
N ASP A 206 -4.89 -18.51 -5.37
CA ASP A 206 -5.67 -18.60 -4.15
C ASP A 206 -7.12 -18.95 -4.50
N ARG A 207 -7.43 -20.25 -4.39
CA ARG A 207 -8.76 -20.79 -4.63
C ARG A 207 -9.40 -21.18 -3.32
N PHE A 208 -10.70 -20.88 -3.21
CA PHE A 208 -11.52 -21.29 -2.08
C PHE A 208 -12.98 -21.40 -2.50
N ASP A 209 -13.73 -22.20 -1.78
CA ASP A 209 -15.18 -22.33 -1.95
C ASP A 209 -15.90 -21.52 -0.88
N ILE A 210 -17.04 -20.97 -1.25
CA ILE A 210 -17.88 -20.21 -0.33
C ILE A 210 -18.91 -21.18 0.27
N PRO A 211 -18.90 -21.43 1.59
CA PRO A 211 -19.84 -22.31 2.22
C PRO A 211 -21.29 -21.78 2.18
N GLY A 212 -22.25 -22.69 2.23
CA GLY A 212 -23.63 -22.40 2.62
C GLY A 212 -24.46 -21.53 1.67
N GLY A 213 -24.13 -21.49 0.36
CA GLY A 213 -24.93 -20.76 -0.63
C GLY A 213 -24.79 -19.24 -0.56
N MET A 214 -23.80 -18.72 0.14
CA MET A 214 -23.45 -17.29 0.11
C MET A 214 -22.93 -16.91 -1.28
N ASN A 215 -23.21 -15.68 -1.71
CA ASN A 215 -22.78 -15.22 -3.03
C ASN A 215 -21.37 -14.62 -3.04
N TYR A 216 -20.80 -14.30 -1.90
CA TYR A 216 -19.45 -13.69 -1.73
C TYR A 216 -19.01 -13.77 -0.28
N ILE A 217 -17.71 -13.75 -0.08
CA ILE A 217 -17.09 -13.45 1.22
C ILE A 217 -17.02 -11.94 1.37
N TYR A 218 -17.39 -11.42 2.54
CA TYR A 218 -17.12 -10.03 2.83
C TYR A 218 -15.61 -9.86 3.01
N ILE A 219 -15.02 -9.23 2.01
CA ILE A 219 -13.61 -8.91 2.00
C ILE A 219 -13.50 -7.40 2.19
N ASN A 220 -12.69 -6.98 3.13
CA ASN A 220 -12.40 -5.56 3.28
C ASN A 220 -11.82 -5.05 1.95
N ASN A 221 -12.27 -3.90 1.47
CA ASN A 221 -12.13 -3.34 0.11
C ASN A 221 -10.71 -3.25 -0.47
N LYS A 222 -9.69 -3.81 0.19
CA LYS A 222 -8.30 -3.78 -0.26
C LYS A 222 -7.61 -5.09 0.09
N GLU A 223 -7.82 -6.13 -0.70
CA GLU A 223 -7.04 -7.37 -0.56
C GLU A 223 -5.70 -7.29 -1.26
N ASN A 224 -5.61 -6.41 -2.21
CA ASN A 224 -4.40 -6.22 -3.02
C ASN A 224 -4.29 -4.76 -3.45
N TYR A 225 -3.10 -4.35 -3.78
CA TYR A 225 -2.83 -3.01 -4.30
C TYR A 225 -1.62 -2.99 -5.23
N LEU A 226 -1.55 -1.92 -6.01
CA LEU A 226 -0.45 -1.56 -6.88
C LEU A 226 0.13 -0.23 -6.43
N TYR A 227 1.42 -0.08 -6.57
CA TYR A 227 2.10 1.20 -6.50
C TYR A 227 3.25 1.23 -7.51
N GLU A 228 3.71 2.42 -7.84
CA GLU A 228 4.90 2.61 -8.66
C GLU A 228 6.06 3.06 -7.78
N TYR A 229 7.24 2.59 -8.11
CA TYR A 229 8.48 3.05 -7.54
C TYR A 229 9.58 2.94 -8.60
N LYS A 230 10.17 4.10 -9.01
CA LYS A 230 11.21 4.18 -10.05
C LYS A 230 10.83 3.40 -11.29
N ASP A 231 9.87 3.81 -12.03
CA ASP A 231 9.41 3.20 -13.28
C ASP A 231 9.02 1.70 -13.19
N GLU A 232 9.02 1.13 -12.00
CA GLU A 232 8.58 -0.24 -11.76
C GLU A 232 7.22 -0.25 -11.07
N SER A 233 6.30 -1.06 -11.59
CA SER A 233 5.04 -1.34 -10.92
C SER A 233 5.22 -2.48 -9.93
N VAL A 234 4.75 -2.29 -8.71
CA VAL A 234 4.82 -3.29 -7.64
C VAL A 234 3.41 -3.72 -7.24
N TYR A 235 3.21 -5.04 -7.19
CA TYR A 235 1.97 -5.68 -6.78
C TYR A 235 2.12 -6.39 -5.45
N HIS A 236 1.17 -6.19 -4.55
CA HIS A 236 1.04 -6.92 -3.30
C HIS A 236 -0.38 -7.47 -3.13
N ASP A 237 -0.46 -8.72 -2.70
CA ASP A 237 -1.66 -9.38 -2.21
C ASP A 237 -1.48 -9.62 -0.72
N TYR A 238 -2.36 -9.09 0.12
CA TYR A 238 -2.23 -9.18 1.58
C TYR A 238 -2.23 -10.61 2.15
N TYR A 239 -2.71 -11.57 1.39
CA TYR A 239 -2.67 -12.98 1.79
C TYR A 239 -1.38 -13.69 1.33
N CYS A 240 -0.53 -12.98 0.61
CA CYS A 240 0.77 -13.46 0.13
C CYS A 240 1.90 -12.67 0.83
N ASP A 241 2.94 -13.37 1.30
CA ASP A 241 4.09 -12.71 1.93
C ASP A 241 5.05 -12.07 0.91
N THR A 242 4.81 -12.29 -0.38
CA THR A 242 5.69 -11.81 -1.43
C THR A 242 5.09 -10.59 -2.13
N LEU A 243 5.88 -9.53 -2.20
CA LEU A 243 5.64 -8.41 -3.10
C LEU A 243 6.35 -8.70 -4.43
N TYR A 244 5.72 -8.32 -5.52
CA TYR A 244 6.22 -8.62 -6.87
C TYR A 244 6.45 -7.34 -7.67
N THR A 245 7.60 -7.24 -8.32
CA THR A 245 7.74 -6.35 -9.47
C THR A 245 6.95 -6.94 -10.63
N VAL A 246 6.08 -6.13 -11.22
CA VAL A 246 5.26 -6.53 -12.37
C VAL A 246 6.02 -6.20 -13.64
N THR A 247 6.30 -7.22 -14.44
CA THR A 247 6.80 -7.02 -15.79
C THR A 247 5.69 -7.33 -16.80
N ARG A 248 5.94 -7.08 -18.07
CA ARG A 248 4.97 -7.38 -19.12
C ARG A 248 4.53 -8.86 -19.13
N ASP A 249 5.42 -9.76 -18.74
CA ASP A 249 5.23 -11.21 -18.88
C ASP A 249 5.21 -11.97 -17.56
N SER A 250 5.75 -11.39 -16.48
CA SER A 250 6.01 -12.11 -15.23
C SER A 250 5.79 -11.25 -13.99
N LEU A 251 5.54 -11.93 -12.87
CA LEU A 251 5.64 -11.37 -11.52
C LEU A 251 6.96 -11.84 -10.92
N LEU A 252 7.90 -10.92 -10.73
CA LEU A 252 9.22 -11.21 -10.18
C LEU A 252 9.22 -10.91 -8.68
N PRO A 253 9.62 -11.84 -7.79
CA PRO A 253 9.72 -11.57 -6.37
C PRO A 253 10.64 -10.36 -6.11
N ARG A 254 10.13 -9.37 -5.35
CA ARG A 254 10.84 -8.16 -4.95
C ARG A 254 11.21 -8.17 -3.48
N TYR A 255 10.21 -8.39 -2.65
CA TYR A 255 10.34 -8.53 -1.20
C TYR A 255 9.63 -9.78 -0.72
N LEU A 256 10.22 -10.45 0.27
CA LEU A 256 9.54 -11.44 1.09
C LEU A 256 9.35 -10.83 2.49
N LEU A 257 8.11 -10.74 2.91
CA LEU A 257 7.73 -10.25 4.23
C LEU A 257 7.70 -11.42 5.22
N ASP A 258 8.70 -11.47 6.10
CA ASP A 258 8.75 -12.50 7.16
C ASP A 258 7.84 -12.07 8.31
N MET A 259 6.54 -12.41 8.18
CA MET A 259 5.49 -12.07 9.15
C MET A 259 5.49 -12.97 10.37
N GLY A 260 6.08 -14.18 10.28
CA GLY A 260 6.09 -15.16 11.36
C GLY A 260 4.72 -15.40 11.98
N LYS A 261 4.62 -15.28 13.31
CA LYS A 261 3.36 -15.47 14.07
C LYS A 261 2.28 -14.44 13.81
N TYR A 262 2.60 -13.33 13.13
CA TYR A 262 1.65 -12.23 12.82
C TYR A 262 0.97 -12.39 11.46
N LYS A 263 1.31 -13.43 10.69
CA LYS A 263 0.63 -13.75 9.44
C LYS A 263 -0.75 -14.35 9.71
N LEU A 264 -1.78 -13.82 9.02
CA LEU A 264 -3.14 -14.36 9.13
C LEU A 264 -3.19 -15.79 8.58
N PRO A 265 -3.62 -16.78 9.39
CA PRO A 265 -3.84 -18.15 8.90
C PRO A 265 -4.95 -18.21 7.87
N LYS A 266 -4.76 -19.03 6.83
CA LYS A 266 -5.71 -19.14 5.72
C LYS A 266 -7.12 -19.55 6.18
N ASP A 267 -7.21 -20.53 7.08
CA ASP A 267 -8.49 -21.02 7.59
C ASP A 267 -9.22 -19.93 8.38
N LEU A 268 -8.50 -19.20 9.22
CA LEU A 268 -9.07 -18.09 10.00
C LEU A 268 -9.61 -16.96 9.11
N ARG A 269 -8.96 -16.68 7.97
CA ARG A 269 -9.46 -15.75 6.95
C ARG A 269 -10.86 -16.14 6.49
N LEU A 270 -11.06 -17.42 6.15
CA LEU A 270 -12.33 -17.91 5.64
C LEU A 270 -13.41 -17.93 6.73
N GLU A 271 -13.07 -18.41 7.93
CA GLU A 271 -13.99 -18.43 9.09
C GLU A 271 -14.46 -17.00 9.45
N ALA A 272 -13.55 -16.05 9.55
CA ALA A 272 -13.85 -14.66 9.89
C ALA A 272 -14.69 -13.93 8.84
N ALA A 273 -14.74 -14.43 7.60
CA ALA A 273 -15.48 -13.82 6.51
C ALA A 273 -16.99 -14.13 6.52
N PHE A 274 -17.45 -15.05 7.39
CA PHE A 274 -18.86 -15.45 7.45
C PHE A 274 -19.62 -14.79 8.61
N TYR A 275 -20.95 -14.65 8.43
CA TYR A 275 -21.87 -14.13 9.46
C TYR A 275 -22.45 -15.29 10.29
N THR A 276 -21.63 -15.91 11.12
CA THR A 276 -22.00 -16.97 12.06
C THR A 276 -21.45 -16.68 13.44
N ASP A 277 -21.90 -17.35 14.48
CA ASP A 277 -21.35 -17.19 15.84
C ASP A 277 -19.86 -17.55 15.89
N ASP A 278 -19.43 -18.53 15.11
CA ASP A 278 -18.03 -18.89 14.95
C ASP A 278 -17.23 -17.78 14.27
N ALA A 279 -17.85 -17.03 13.35
CA ALA A 279 -17.23 -15.89 12.70
C ALA A 279 -16.86 -14.77 13.67
N GLU A 280 -17.67 -14.52 14.70
CA GLU A 280 -17.35 -13.50 15.72
C GLU A 280 -16.11 -13.87 16.54
N GLN A 281 -15.92 -15.16 16.84
CA GLN A 281 -14.68 -15.63 17.49
C GLN A 281 -13.50 -15.54 16.53
N ALA A 282 -13.69 -15.92 15.27
CA ALA A 282 -12.65 -15.84 14.25
C ALA A 282 -12.20 -14.38 14.00
N LYS A 283 -13.14 -13.42 13.96
CA LYS A 283 -12.86 -11.99 13.87
C LYS A 283 -12.03 -11.50 15.05
N LYS A 284 -12.37 -11.89 16.29
CA LYS A 284 -11.58 -11.54 17.47
C LYS A 284 -10.16 -12.13 17.40
N LYS A 285 -10.00 -13.37 16.93
CA LYS A 285 -8.69 -13.98 16.71
C LYS A 285 -7.90 -13.26 15.62
N ALA A 286 -8.58 -12.78 14.57
CA ALA A 286 -7.94 -12.07 13.47
C ALA A 286 -7.25 -10.77 13.91
N LEU A 287 -7.67 -10.16 15.02
CA LEU A 287 -7.03 -8.98 15.60
C LEU A 287 -5.60 -9.23 16.12
N ASN A 288 -5.16 -10.48 16.23
CA ASN A 288 -3.77 -10.81 16.59
C ASN A 288 -2.81 -10.83 15.39
N TYR A 289 -3.31 -10.62 14.20
CA TYR A 289 -2.53 -10.66 12.98
C TYR A 289 -2.51 -9.28 12.31
N TYR A 290 -1.46 -9.01 11.53
CA TYR A 290 -1.21 -7.69 10.98
C TYR A 290 -1.30 -7.64 9.46
N ARG A 291 -1.61 -6.44 8.96
CA ARG A 291 -1.73 -6.14 7.54
C ARG A 291 -0.98 -4.84 7.22
N PRO A 292 0.25 -4.91 6.76
CA PRO A 292 1.04 -3.74 6.41
C PRO A 292 0.73 -3.22 5.02
N ILE A 293 0.91 -1.89 4.85
CA ILE A 293 0.98 -1.19 3.58
C ILE A 293 2.45 -0.82 3.34
N PHE A 294 2.90 -0.81 2.09
CA PHE A 294 4.29 -0.51 1.75
C PHE A 294 4.41 0.86 1.10
N LEU A 295 5.16 1.73 1.72
CA LEU A 295 5.56 3.02 1.19
C LEU A 295 7.07 2.97 0.93
N GLU A 296 7.43 2.48 -0.25
CA GLU A 296 8.82 2.24 -0.65
C GLU A 296 9.51 3.53 -1.05
N ASN A 297 10.71 3.77 -0.51
CA ASN A 297 11.56 4.91 -0.79
C ASN A 297 13.00 4.43 -1.06
N ASP A 298 13.91 5.34 -1.40
CA ASP A 298 15.29 4.97 -1.75
C ASP A 298 16.00 4.23 -0.63
N ARG A 299 15.95 4.76 0.57
CA ARG A 299 16.59 4.19 1.74
C ARG A 299 15.64 3.39 2.62
N TYR A 300 14.39 3.85 2.76
CA TYR A 300 13.45 3.29 3.72
C TYR A 300 12.27 2.60 3.05
N ILE A 301 11.77 1.54 3.66
CA ILE A 301 10.45 0.99 3.40
C ILE A 301 9.63 1.29 4.67
N VAL A 302 8.73 2.26 4.55
CA VAL A 302 7.83 2.64 5.65
C VAL A 302 6.55 1.85 5.52
N MET A 303 6.11 1.24 6.63
CA MET A 303 5.00 0.28 6.63
C MET A 303 4.01 0.65 7.75
N PRO A 304 3.04 1.53 7.48
CA PRO A 304 1.85 1.60 8.32
C PRO A 304 1.14 0.25 8.30
N TYR A 305 0.71 -0.25 9.47
CA TYR A 305 0.00 -1.52 9.52
C TYR A 305 -1.14 -1.48 10.54
N THR A 306 -2.13 -2.30 10.28
CA THR A 306 -3.30 -2.49 11.15
C THR A 306 -3.46 -3.96 11.48
N THR A 307 -4.25 -4.25 12.49
CA THR A 307 -4.73 -5.61 12.71
C THR A 307 -5.73 -6.02 11.61
N TRP A 308 -5.99 -7.32 11.48
CA TRP A 308 -7.04 -7.81 10.61
C TRP A 308 -8.41 -7.57 11.23
N ASN A 309 -8.87 -6.30 11.21
CA ASN A 309 -10.25 -5.97 11.51
C ASN A 309 -11.04 -5.86 10.21
N LEU A 310 -11.95 -6.79 10.00
CA LEU A 310 -12.73 -6.88 8.76
C LEU A 310 -13.88 -5.86 8.72
N PHE A 311 -14.23 -5.20 9.82
CA PHE A 311 -15.47 -4.44 9.94
C PHE A 311 -15.31 -2.98 10.37
N GLU A 312 -14.23 -2.60 11.01
CA GLU A 312 -14.00 -1.23 11.47
C GLU A 312 -13.15 -0.43 10.49
N ARG A 313 -13.58 0.80 10.24
CA ARG A 313 -12.94 1.68 9.26
C ARG A 313 -11.70 2.40 9.79
N VAL A 314 -11.60 2.52 11.11
CA VAL A 314 -10.54 3.28 11.77
C VAL A 314 -9.95 2.41 12.86
N LEU A 315 -8.73 1.99 12.65
CA LEU A 315 -7.89 1.41 13.70
C LEU A 315 -6.70 2.35 13.90
N PRO A 316 -6.21 2.45 15.13
CA PRO A 316 -4.92 3.09 15.32
C PRO A 316 -3.93 2.37 14.41
N ALA A 317 -3.35 3.11 13.46
CA ALA A 317 -2.29 2.59 12.64
C ALA A 317 -1.05 2.43 13.53
N GLU A 318 -0.49 1.25 13.50
CA GLU A 318 0.87 1.03 13.99
C GLU A 318 1.84 1.33 12.85
N LEU A 319 3.06 1.68 13.18
CA LEU A 319 4.05 2.05 12.19
C LEU A 319 5.32 1.24 12.34
N MET A 320 5.81 0.75 11.23
CA MET A 320 7.11 0.10 11.13
C MET A 320 7.93 0.72 10.01
N TYR A 321 9.23 0.73 10.13
CA TYR A 321 10.08 1.01 8.98
C TYR A 321 11.27 0.04 8.93
N SER A 322 11.73 -0.22 7.70
CA SER A 322 12.93 -0.99 7.42
C SER A 322 13.96 -0.10 6.72
N ASP A 323 15.14 0.02 7.29
CA ASP A 323 16.27 0.72 6.66
C ASP A 323 17.02 -0.27 5.74
N ARG A 324 17.06 0.04 4.46
CA ARG A 324 17.68 -0.81 3.43
C ARG A 324 19.20 -0.87 3.51
N GLN A 325 19.83 0.13 4.15
CA GLN A 325 21.29 0.20 4.35
C GLN A 325 21.70 -0.64 5.55
N THR A 326 21.08 -0.40 6.72
CA THR A 326 21.42 -1.10 7.95
C THR A 326 20.79 -2.48 8.07
N LYS A 327 19.76 -2.77 7.26
CA LYS A 327 18.91 -3.98 7.32
C LYS A 327 18.11 -4.09 8.62
N GLU A 328 18.01 -3.02 9.37
CA GLU A 328 17.23 -2.95 10.59
C GLU A 328 15.74 -2.78 10.25
N CYS A 329 14.89 -3.50 10.98
CA CYS A 329 13.44 -3.35 10.94
C CYS A 329 12.98 -2.95 12.34
N ILE A 330 12.22 -1.86 12.44
CA ILE A 330 11.88 -1.21 13.70
C ILE A 330 10.40 -0.91 13.75
N LYS A 331 9.72 -1.34 14.82
CA LYS A 331 8.42 -0.82 15.20
C LYS A 331 8.60 0.57 15.80
N VAL A 332 7.92 1.55 15.23
CA VAL A 332 7.95 2.92 15.72
C VAL A 332 7.02 3.02 16.94
N LYS A 333 7.58 3.47 18.05
CA LYS A 333 6.82 3.62 19.30
C LYS A 333 5.64 4.58 19.10
N ASP A 334 4.52 4.27 19.74
CA ASP A 334 3.26 5.05 19.68
C ASP A 334 2.66 5.16 18.25
N GLY A 335 3.13 4.32 17.29
CA GLY A 335 2.59 4.25 15.94
C GLY A 335 2.90 5.44 15.03
N ALA A 336 3.75 6.37 15.46
CA ALA A 336 4.07 7.58 14.71
C ALA A 336 5.51 8.05 14.95
N PHE A 337 6.11 8.69 13.95
CA PHE A 337 7.39 9.39 14.11
C PHE A 337 7.20 10.64 14.97
N VAL A 338 8.16 10.87 15.87
CA VAL A 338 8.18 12.11 16.67
C VAL A 338 8.62 13.26 15.79
N ASN A 339 7.77 14.27 15.68
CA ASN A 339 8.12 15.49 14.99
C ASN A 339 8.92 16.41 15.93
N ASP A 340 10.22 16.42 15.73
CA ASP A 340 11.16 17.29 16.45
C ASP A 340 11.72 18.42 15.56
N MET A 341 11.03 18.71 14.44
CA MET A 341 11.46 19.68 13.44
C MET A 341 10.56 20.92 13.41
N VAL A 342 9.25 20.75 13.31
CA VAL A 342 8.29 21.85 13.16
C VAL A 342 6.98 21.52 13.88
N GLY A 343 6.73 22.20 14.99
CA GLY A 343 5.56 21.89 15.85
C GLY A 343 5.71 20.55 16.55
N ASP A 344 4.62 20.05 17.13
CA ASP A 344 4.61 18.81 17.91
C ASP A 344 3.72 17.73 17.29
N LEU A 345 3.16 17.97 16.08
CA LEU A 345 2.27 17.04 15.43
C LEU A 345 3.02 15.76 15.04
N PRO A 346 2.66 14.58 15.59
CA PRO A 346 3.27 13.33 15.21
C PRO A 346 3.00 13.01 13.74
N PHE A 347 3.80 12.14 13.12
CA PHE A 347 3.66 11.81 11.71
C PHE A 347 3.53 10.29 11.49
N CYS A 348 2.39 9.88 10.92
CA CYS A 348 2.14 8.53 10.47
C CYS A 348 1.64 8.55 9.02
N PRO A 349 2.46 8.20 8.01
CA PRO A 349 2.12 8.45 6.62
C PRO A 349 0.96 7.60 6.13
N ASP A 350 0.04 8.20 5.39
CA ASP A 350 -1.04 7.54 4.65
C ASP A 350 -0.61 7.08 3.26
N ALA A 351 0.26 7.85 2.61
CA ALA A 351 0.65 7.67 1.23
C ALA A 351 2.10 8.04 0.96
N ARG A 352 2.63 7.53 -0.14
CA ARG A 352 3.82 8.06 -0.82
C ARG A 352 3.35 8.79 -2.08
N ILE A 353 3.61 10.07 -2.17
CA ILE A 353 3.14 10.93 -3.26
C ILE A 353 4.22 11.26 -4.30
N ALA A 354 5.49 11.06 -3.95
CA ALA A 354 6.63 11.16 -4.86
C ALA A 354 7.75 10.22 -4.39
N GLU A 355 8.85 10.13 -5.12
CA GLU A 355 9.90 9.11 -4.92
C GLU A 355 10.42 9.01 -3.47
N ASN A 356 10.67 10.14 -2.82
CA ASN A 356 11.10 10.19 -1.42
C ASN A 356 10.21 11.12 -0.58
N VAL A 357 8.91 11.22 -0.93
CA VAL A 357 7.96 12.08 -0.23
C VAL A 357 6.80 11.25 0.30
N LEU A 358 6.74 11.15 1.62
CA LEU A 358 5.61 10.60 2.35
C LEU A 358 4.61 11.70 2.66
N ALA A 359 3.34 11.35 2.74
CA ALA A 359 2.26 12.27 3.04
C ALA A 359 1.29 11.71 4.07
N GLU A 360 0.79 12.56 4.92
CA GLU A 360 -0.28 12.31 5.88
C GLU A 360 -1.37 13.37 5.71
N TRP A 361 -2.62 12.95 5.75
CA TRP A 361 -3.77 13.83 5.67
C TRP A 361 -4.36 14.06 7.06
N TRP A 362 -4.58 15.32 7.40
CA TRP A 362 -5.29 15.72 8.60
C TRP A 362 -6.54 16.55 8.24
N GLU A 363 -7.67 16.18 8.80
CA GLU A 363 -8.84 17.05 8.73
C GLU A 363 -8.61 18.31 9.57
N ALA A 364 -9.12 19.45 9.12
CA ALA A 364 -8.93 20.71 9.84
C ALA A 364 -9.52 20.66 11.28
N SER A 365 -10.68 20.01 11.43
CA SER A 365 -11.30 19.80 12.75
C SER A 365 -10.42 19.02 13.72
N GLU A 366 -9.76 17.96 13.24
CA GLU A 366 -8.85 17.13 14.05
C GLU A 366 -7.63 17.96 14.53
N LEU A 367 -7.06 18.77 13.64
CA LEU A 367 -5.94 19.66 14.00
C LEU A 367 -6.35 20.72 15.02
N MET A 368 -7.56 21.25 14.92
CA MET A 368 -8.08 22.22 15.89
C MET A 368 -8.31 21.58 17.26
N GLU A 369 -8.85 20.36 17.33
CA GLU A 369 -8.99 19.60 18.57
C GLU A 369 -7.61 19.35 19.23
N LEU A 370 -6.62 18.92 18.46
CA LEU A 370 -5.24 18.72 18.96
C LEU A 370 -4.62 20.03 19.48
N ALA A 371 -4.88 21.15 18.81
CA ALA A 371 -4.39 22.46 19.25
C ALA A 371 -5.03 22.87 20.58
N GLU A 372 -6.31 22.59 20.80
CA GLU A 372 -7.01 22.82 22.07
C GLU A 372 -6.45 21.92 23.20
N GLU A 373 -5.99 20.71 22.86
CA GLU A 373 -5.31 19.81 23.79
C GLU A 373 -3.84 20.22 24.07
N GLY A 374 -3.33 21.25 23.40
CA GLY A 374 -2.02 21.84 23.63
C GLY A 374 -0.93 21.43 22.64
N VAL A 375 -1.26 20.73 21.57
CA VAL A 375 -0.31 20.42 20.46
C VAL A 375 0.04 21.73 19.75
N GLN A 376 1.34 21.98 19.58
CA GLN A 376 1.81 23.18 18.89
C GLN A 376 1.75 22.97 17.38
N LEU A 377 0.79 23.63 16.72
CA LEU A 377 0.72 23.65 15.28
C LEU A 377 1.75 24.59 14.65
N PRO A 378 2.21 24.31 13.42
CA PRO A 378 3.08 25.20 12.65
C PRO A 378 2.46 26.60 12.44
N GLU A 379 3.32 27.60 12.28
CA GLU A 379 2.91 29.00 12.13
C GLU A 379 1.92 29.26 10.99
N ASN A 380 2.09 28.55 9.86
CA ASN A 380 1.23 28.69 8.69
C ASN A 380 -0.17 28.08 8.87
N LEU A 381 -0.43 27.37 9.98
CA LEU A 381 -1.74 26.80 10.31
C LEU A 381 -2.49 27.60 11.38
N LYS A 382 -1.93 28.71 11.87
CA LYS A 382 -2.56 29.53 12.95
C LYS A 382 -3.95 30.09 12.60
N ASN A 383 -4.25 30.26 11.33
CA ASN A 383 -5.52 30.80 10.86
C ASN A 383 -6.46 29.68 10.33
N LEU A 384 -6.11 28.41 10.54
CA LEU A 384 -6.96 27.29 10.16
C LEU A 384 -8.25 27.31 10.97
N ARG A 385 -9.37 27.01 10.33
CA ARG A 385 -10.69 26.92 10.96
C ARG A 385 -11.22 25.50 10.82
N GLU A 386 -12.09 25.11 11.71
CA GLU A 386 -12.69 23.78 11.77
C GLU A 386 -13.41 23.38 10.46
N ASP A 387 -14.01 24.36 9.76
CA ASP A 387 -14.74 24.17 8.49
C ASP A 387 -13.86 24.31 7.23
N ASP A 388 -12.57 24.53 7.40
CA ASP A 388 -11.64 24.54 6.27
C ASP A 388 -11.35 23.12 5.75
N ASN A 389 -10.84 23.04 4.51
CA ASN A 389 -10.27 21.80 4.00
C ASN A 389 -9.09 21.36 4.89
N GLY A 390 -8.79 20.07 4.87
CA GLY A 390 -7.69 19.54 5.65
C GLY A 390 -6.32 20.00 5.17
N VAL A 391 -5.31 19.49 5.86
CA VAL A 391 -3.90 19.82 5.67
C VAL A 391 -3.15 18.58 5.20
N LEU A 392 -2.38 18.69 4.12
CA LEU A 392 -1.45 17.64 3.71
C LEU A 392 -0.08 17.91 4.33
N VAL A 393 0.35 17.01 5.20
CA VAL A 393 1.70 17.03 5.78
C VAL A 393 2.61 16.21 4.86
N MET A 394 3.65 16.83 4.33
CA MET A 394 4.61 16.18 3.43
C MET A 394 5.98 16.09 4.09
N VAL A 395 6.53 14.89 4.13
CA VAL A 395 7.84 14.57 4.70
C VAL A 395 8.78 14.11 3.60
N HIS A 396 9.86 14.86 3.40
CA HIS A 396 10.90 14.56 2.42
C HIS A 396 12.01 13.75 3.10
N LEU A 397 12.13 12.48 2.74
CA LEU A 397 13.08 11.55 3.32
C LEU A 397 14.52 11.82 2.84
N LYS A 398 15.49 11.57 3.70
CA LYS A 398 16.92 11.52 3.34
C LYS A 398 17.17 10.37 2.36
N LYS A 399 18.08 10.60 1.41
CA LYS A 399 18.51 9.62 0.41
C LYS A 399 19.55 8.65 0.95
#